data_8e2142519f783deb5a55717df890e2f0
#
_entry.id   8e2142519f783deb5a55717df890e2f0
#
_cell.length_a   1.000
_cell.length_b   1.000
_cell.length_c   1.000
_cell.angle_alpha   90.00
_cell.angle_beta   90.00
_cell.angle_gamma   90.00
#
_symmetry.space_group_name_H-M   'P 1'
#
loop_
_entity.id
_entity.type
_entity.pdbx_description
1 polymer ?
#
loop_
_entity_poly.entity_id
_entity_poly.type
_entity_poly.pdbx_seq_one_letter_code
_entity_poly.pdbx_strand_id
1 'polypeptide(L)'
;MNKAIIGKKLGMSQIFAPDGKVIPVTVVLAGPCPVVQKKTVEKDGYAALQVAFEDTKESRVNKPVAGQFKKANVAVKRFLRELRLENVESYEIGQEIKCDVFAAGDHVDVVGTTKGRGFSGTIQRWNTARGPMAHGSGYHRGVGSLSSNSDPSRVFKNKKMPGQYGAERVTIQNLEIARVDAYRNLLLIKGGIPGAKGSLVVIKQSIKG
;
A
#
# COMPACT_ATOMS: atom_id res chain seq x y z
N MET A 1 8.97 -14.58 5.11
CA MET A 1 8.28 -13.91 3.96
C MET A 1 9.21 -13.97 2.77
N ASN A 2 8.83 -14.72 1.73
CA ASN A 2 9.74 -15.08 0.64
C ASN A 2 9.52 -14.29 -0.66
N LYS A 3 8.34 -13.70 -0.84
CA LYS A 3 7.96 -12.96 -2.05
C LYS A 3 7.49 -11.56 -1.70
N ALA A 4 8.05 -10.54 -2.34
CA ALA A 4 7.54 -9.16 -2.29
C ALA A 4 7.96 -8.37 -3.54
N ILE A 5 7.15 -7.38 -3.93
CA ILE A 5 7.42 -6.51 -5.07
C ILE A 5 6.80 -5.13 -4.86
N ILE A 6 7.37 -4.12 -5.49
CA ILE A 6 6.78 -2.78 -5.56
C ILE A 6 5.95 -2.68 -6.84
N GLY A 7 4.80 -2.05 -6.73
CA GLY A 7 3.94 -1.80 -7.87
C GLY A 7 3.24 -0.44 -7.82
N LYS A 8 2.58 -0.11 -8.92
CA LYS A 8 1.78 1.09 -9.09
C LYS A 8 0.34 0.71 -9.42
N LYS A 9 -0.61 1.20 -8.64
CA LYS A 9 -2.03 0.99 -8.89
C LYS A 9 -2.45 1.69 -10.18
N LEU A 10 -2.88 0.93 -11.19
CA LEU A 10 -3.37 1.49 -12.45
C LEU A 10 -4.86 1.83 -12.38
N GLY A 11 -5.65 1.03 -11.69
CA GLY A 11 -7.09 1.21 -11.57
C GLY A 11 -7.80 -0.07 -11.18
N MET A 12 -9.11 -0.08 -11.33
CA MET A 12 -9.93 -1.28 -11.13
C MET A 12 -10.62 -1.68 -12.43
N SER A 13 -10.83 -2.98 -12.58
CA SER A 13 -11.54 -3.62 -13.68
C SER A 13 -12.28 -4.84 -13.14
N GLN A 14 -12.83 -5.63 -14.04
CA GLN A 14 -13.46 -6.91 -13.70
C GLN A 14 -12.98 -7.97 -14.68
N ILE A 15 -12.95 -9.19 -14.23
CA ILE A 15 -12.73 -10.38 -15.05
C ILE A 15 -13.90 -11.35 -14.84
N PHE A 16 -14.14 -12.21 -15.82
CA PHE A 16 -15.16 -13.24 -15.73
C PHE A 16 -14.50 -14.57 -15.46
N ALA A 17 -14.99 -15.27 -14.46
CA ALA A 17 -14.59 -16.65 -14.18
C ALA A 17 -15.26 -17.60 -15.18
N PRO A 18 -14.74 -18.83 -15.36
CA PRO A 18 -15.32 -19.82 -16.28
C PRO A 18 -16.80 -20.17 -15.97
N ASP A 19 -17.20 -20.01 -14.71
CA ASP A 19 -18.59 -20.22 -14.22
C ASP A 19 -19.48 -18.99 -14.43
N GLY A 20 -19.02 -17.96 -15.16
CA GLY A 20 -19.76 -16.73 -15.45
C GLY A 20 -19.77 -15.69 -14.32
N LYS A 21 -19.18 -15.98 -13.17
CA LYS A 21 -19.10 -15.01 -12.06
C LYS A 21 -18.20 -13.84 -12.39
N VAL A 22 -18.62 -12.63 -12.02
CA VAL A 22 -17.83 -11.42 -12.14
C VAL A 22 -16.89 -11.29 -10.93
N ILE A 23 -15.60 -11.19 -11.20
CA ILE A 23 -14.57 -10.98 -10.17
C ILE A 23 -14.05 -9.55 -10.31
N PRO A 24 -14.31 -8.66 -9.33
CA PRO A 24 -13.72 -7.32 -9.34
C PRO A 24 -12.24 -7.42 -9.03
N VAL A 25 -11.41 -6.77 -9.84
CA VAL A 25 -9.95 -6.80 -9.69
C VAL A 25 -9.36 -5.41 -9.71
N THR A 26 -8.29 -5.23 -8.96
CA THR A 26 -7.41 -4.08 -9.09
C THR A 26 -6.21 -4.46 -9.94
N VAL A 27 -5.94 -3.67 -10.96
CA VAL A 27 -4.78 -3.84 -11.85
C VAL A 27 -3.61 -3.06 -11.28
N VAL A 28 -2.51 -3.77 -11.07
CA VAL A 28 -1.25 -3.21 -10.55
C VAL A 28 -0.12 -3.49 -11.52
N LEU A 29 0.62 -2.46 -11.92
CA LEU A 29 1.89 -2.59 -12.61
C LEU A 29 2.94 -2.96 -11.56
N ALA A 30 3.43 -4.19 -11.59
CA ALA A 30 4.34 -4.76 -10.58
C ALA A 30 5.71 -5.06 -11.21
N GLY A 31 6.67 -4.18 -10.95
CA GLY A 31 8.02 -4.29 -11.53
C GLY A 31 8.15 -3.67 -12.93
N PRO A 32 9.32 -3.85 -13.58
CA PRO A 32 10.52 -4.48 -13.03
C PRO A 32 11.13 -3.66 -11.87
N CYS A 33 11.61 -4.36 -10.84
CA CYS A 33 12.21 -3.77 -9.64
C CYS A 33 13.67 -4.22 -9.52
N PRO A 34 14.66 -3.43 -9.99
CA PRO A 34 16.07 -3.79 -9.82
C PRO A 34 16.48 -3.69 -8.35
N VAL A 35 17.32 -4.63 -7.92
CA VAL A 35 17.95 -4.65 -6.60
C VAL A 35 19.12 -3.67 -6.60
N VAL A 36 19.07 -2.66 -5.72
CA VAL A 36 20.10 -1.63 -5.60
C VAL A 36 21.11 -1.97 -4.52
N GLN A 37 20.66 -2.51 -3.40
CA GLN A 37 21.51 -2.87 -2.27
C GLN A 37 20.95 -4.07 -1.52
N LYS A 38 21.87 -4.91 -1.02
CA LYS A 38 21.56 -5.94 -0.03
C LYS A 38 21.97 -5.43 1.35
N LYS A 39 21.08 -5.55 2.31
CA LYS A 39 21.36 -5.31 3.72
C LYS A 39 21.53 -6.63 4.43
N THR A 40 22.60 -6.76 5.20
CA THR A 40 22.94 -7.96 5.94
C THR A 40 22.91 -7.71 7.44
N VAL A 41 22.69 -8.77 8.21
CA VAL A 41 22.63 -8.67 9.68
C VAL A 41 23.94 -8.15 10.26
N GLU A 42 25.09 -8.53 9.67
CA GLU A 42 26.41 -8.13 10.14
C GLU A 42 26.70 -6.63 10.01
N LYS A 43 26.25 -6.01 8.90
CA LYS A 43 26.55 -4.59 8.60
C LYS A 43 25.43 -3.64 9.00
N ASP A 44 24.17 -4.05 8.78
CA ASP A 44 23.00 -3.20 8.94
C ASP A 44 22.13 -3.60 10.14
N GLY A 45 22.40 -4.74 10.78
CA GLY A 45 21.63 -5.26 11.91
C GLY A 45 20.36 -6.01 11.52
N TYR A 46 20.02 -6.06 10.21
CA TYR A 46 18.87 -6.79 9.68
C TYR A 46 19.07 -7.17 8.22
N ALA A 47 18.36 -8.20 7.77
CA ALA A 47 18.38 -8.64 6.38
C ALA A 47 17.24 -7.97 5.57
N ALA A 48 17.58 -7.33 4.45
CA ALA A 48 16.61 -6.73 3.54
C ALA A 48 17.21 -6.50 2.15
N LEU A 49 16.34 -6.45 1.13
CA LEU A 49 16.69 -5.99 -0.21
C LEU A 49 16.19 -4.56 -0.39
N GLN A 50 17.07 -3.64 -0.77
CA GLN A 50 16.66 -2.33 -1.24
C GLN A 50 16.42 -2.41 -2.74
N VAL A 51 15.16 -2.22 -3.13
CA VAL A 51 14.72 -2.31 -4.53
C VAL A 51 14.21 -0.96 -5.02
N ALA A 52 14.34 -0.75 -6.32
CA ALA A 52 13.93 0.49 -6.97
C ALA A 52 12.78 0.25 -7.95
N PHE A 53 11.98 1.29 -8.20
CA PHE A 53 10.82 1.21 -9.09
C PHE A 53 10.52 2.55 -9.78
N GLU A 54 9.97 2.50 -10.99
CA GLU A 54 9.58 3.61 -11.86
C GLU A 54 10.76 4.50 -12.31
N ASP A 55 10.92 4.62 -13.63
CA ASP A 55 11.99 5.43 -14.22
C ASP A 55 11.81 6.90 -13.93
N THR A 56 12.92 7.61 -13.76
CA THR A 56 12.93 9.05 -13.56
C THR A 56 14.16 9.69 -14.19
N LYS A 57 14.10 11.00 -14.46
CA LYS A 57 15.25 11.75 -14.96
C LYS A 57 16.27 11.94 -13.84
N GLU A 58 17.55 11.82 -14.14
CA GLU A 58 18.65 12.02 -13.16
C GLU A 58 18.57 13.39 -12.47
N SER A 59 18.15 14.43 -13.20
CA SER A 59 17.99 15.79 -12.65
C SER A 59 16.98 15.92 -11.50
N ARG A 60 16.08 14.92 -11.34
CA ARG A 60 15.08 14.89 -10.26
C ARG A 60 15.52 14.15 -9.01
N VAL A 61 16.73 13.60 -9.03
CA VAL A 61 17.26 12.79 -7.93
C VAL A 61 18.44 13.49 -7.28
N ASN A 62 18.47 13.49 -5.96
CA ASN A 62 19.55 14.10 -5.18
C ASN A 62 20.88 13.33 -5.38
N LYS A 63 22.02 14.05 -5.33
CA LYS A 63 23.36 13.48 -5.52
C LYS A 63 23.64 12.22 -4.67
N PRO A 64 23.30 12.16 -3.35
CA PRO A 64 23.52 10.95 -2.55
C PRO A 64 22.77 9.72 -3.08
N VAL A 65 21.49 9.90 -3.48
CA VAL A 65 20.68 8.81 -4.02
C VAL A 65 21.16 8.40 -5.41
N ALA A 66 21.54 9.36 -6.26
CA ALA A 66 22.16 9.05 -7.55
C ALA A 66 23.47 8.25 -7.38
N GLY A 67 24.26 8.54 -6.34
CA GLY A 67 25.46 7.78 -5.98
C GLY A 67 25.17 6.31 -5.65
N GLN A 68 24.05 6.02 -4.97
CA GLN A 68 23.61 4.64 -4.69
C GLN A 68 23.31 3.86 -5.98
N PHE A 69 22.60 4.47 -6.93
CA PHE A 69 22.30 3.86 -8.23
C PHE A 69 23.57 3.61 -9.04
N LYS A 70 24.51 4.59 -9.08
CA LYS A 70 25.81 4.44 -9.74
C LYS A 70 26.61 3.28 -9.16
N LYS A 71 26.65 3.14 -7.83
CA LYS A 71 27.34 2.04 -7.15
C LYS A 71 26.76 0.68 -7.51
N ALA A 72 25.44 0.60 -7.70
CA ALA A 72 24.74 -0.62 -8.09
C ALA A 72 24.76 -0.88 -9.61
N ASN A 73 25.29 0.04 -10.40
CA ASN A 73 25.23 0.02 -11.87
C ASN A 73 23.81 -0.13 -12.42
N VAL A 74 22.85 0.55 -11.80
CA VAL A 74 21.42 0.53 -12.13
C VAL A 74 20.97 1.92 -12.57
N ALA A 75 20.09 1.98 -13.57
CA ALA A 75 19.46 3.23 -14.00
C ALA A 75 18.68 3.89 -12.85
N VAL A 76 18.68 5.22 -12.82
CA VAL A 76 18.02 5.98 -11.74
C VAL A 76 16.51 5.75 -11.77
N LYS A 77 15.95 5.37 -10.63
CA LYS A 77 14.52 5.14 -10.42
C LYS A 77 13.95 6.14 -9.42
N ARG A 78 12.63 6.32 -9.48
CA ARG A 78 11.91 7.29 -8.66
C ARG A 78 11.74 6.88 -7.20
N PHE A 79 11.46 5.60 -6.96
CA PHE A 79 11.15 5.06 -5.66
C PHE A 79 12.20 4.03 -5.24
N LEU A 80 12.68 4.17 -4.00
CA LEU A 80 13.49 3.18 -3.30
C LEU A 80 12.70 2.68 -2.10
N ARG A 81 12.63 1.36 -1.93
CA ARG A 81 11.98 0.73 -0.76
C ARG A 81 12.74 -0.50 -0.36
N GLU A 82 12.67 -0.81 0.92
CA GLU A 82 13.25 -2.02 1.48
C GLU A 82 12.19 -3.11 1.60
N LEU A 83 12.54 -4.29 1.12
CA LEU A 83 11.76 -5.50 1.23
C LEU A 83 12.50 -6.45 2.18
N ARG A 84 11.91 -6.72 3.34
CA ARG A 84 12.46 -7.68 4.32
C ARG A 84 12.04 -9.08 3.89
N LEU A 85 12.96 -9.78 3.24
CA LEU A 85 12.79 -11.16 2.78
C LEU A 85 13.68 -12.08 3.60
N GLU A 86 13.34 -13.35 3.68
CA GLU A 86 14.17 -14.39 4.33
C GLU A 86 15.34 -14.77 3.42
N ASN A 87 15.12 -14.83 2.11
CA ASN A 87 16.07 -15.30 1.11
C ASN A 87 16.86 -14.15 0.47
N VAL A 88 17.41 -13.22 1.25
CA VAL A 88 18.16 -12.06 0.73
C VAL A 88 19.42 -12.48 -0.02
N GLU A 89 20.04 -13.59 0.38
CA GLU A 89 21.29 -14.08 -0.19
C GLU A 89 21.14 -14.57 -1.63
N SER A 90 19.98 -15.08 -2.01
CA SER A 90 19.70 -15.62 -3.34
C SER A 90 19.58 -14.56 -4.44
N TYR A 91 19.52 -13.29 -4.10
CA TYR A 91 19.41 -12.19 -5.06
C TYR A 91 20.77 -11.55 -5.30
N GLU A 92 21.00 -11.05 -6.52
CA GLU A 92 22.19 -10.28 -6.86
C GLU A 92 21.88 -8.78 -7.03
N ILE A 93 22.90 -7.93 -6.82
CA ILE A 93 22.76 -6.49 -7.07
C ILE A 93 22.61 -6.28 -8.58
N GLY A 94 21.63 -5.47 -8.98
CA GLY A 94 21.27 -5.28 -10.39
C GLY A 94 20.23 -6.26 -10.91
N GLN A 95 19.98 -7.38 -10.22
CA GLN A 95 18.93 -8.34 -10.61
C GLN A 95 17.54 -7.68 -10.58
N GLU A 96 16.73 -7.93 -11.59
CA GLU A 96 15.36 -7.43 -11.68
C GLU A 96 14.37 -8.43 -11.09
N ILE A 97 13.56 -7.95 -10.13
CA ILE A 97 12.40 -8.67 -9.62
C ILE A 97 11.19 -8.27 -10.46
N LYS A 98 10.55 -9.24 -11.09
CA LYS A 98 9.35 -9.08 -11.94
C LYS A 98 8.13 -9.71 -11.30
N CYS A 99 6.97 -9.53 -11.91
CA CYS A 99 5.71 -10.05 -11.39
C CYS A 99 5.61 -11.58 -11.42
N ASP A 100 6.49 -12.27 -12.16
CA ASP A 100 6.59 -13.73 -12.27
C ASP A 100 6.93 -14.46 -10.95
N VAL A 101 7.42 -13.70 -9.95
CA VAL A 101 7.59 -14.21 -8.57
C VAL A 101 6.27 -14.70 -7.98
N PHE A 102 5.14 -14.15 -8.45
CA PHE A 102 3.79 -14.51 -8.00
C PHE A 102 3.06 -15.38 -9.02
N ALA A 103 2.22 -16.29 -8.52
CA ALA A 103 1.32 -17.11 -9.34
C ALA A 103 -0.14 -16.72 -9.13
N ALA A 104 -1.01 -17.09 -10.08
CA ALA A 104 -2.46 -16.99 -9.87
C ALA A 104 -2.89 -17.92 -8.73
N GLY A 105 -3.77 -17.43 -7.86
CA GLY A 105 -4.17 -18.11 -6.63
C GLY A 105 -3.31 -17.82 -5.40
N ASP A 106 -2.13 -17.17 -5.57
CA ASP A 106 -1.32 -16.75 -4.41
C ASP A 106 -2.09 -15.73 -3.55
N HIS A 107 -1.95 -15.87 -2.23
CA HIS A 107 -2.48 -14.91 -1.26
C HIS A 107 -1.44 -13.85 -0.91
N VAL A 108 -1.83 -12.59 -0.96
CA VAL A 108 -0.92 -11.44 -0.77
C VAL A 108 -1.47 -10.41 0.19
N ASP A 109 -0.56 -9.72 0.87
CA ASP A 109 -0.82 -8.53 1.66
C ASP A 109 -0.38 -7.30 0.87
N VAL A 110 -1.27 -6.33 0.71
CA VAL A 110 -0.98 -5.11 -0.04
C VAL A 110 -0.91 -3.91 0.88
N VAL A 111 0.27 -3.30 0.93
CA VAL A 111 0.55 -2.09 1.70
C VAL A 111 0.51 -0.87 0.79
N GLY A 112 -0.24 0.14 1.19
CA GLY A 112 -0.31 1.40 0.44
C GLY A 112 -0.73 2.56 1.34
N THR A 113 -0.74 3.77 0.77
CA THR A 113 -1.24 4.96 1.45
C THR A 113 -2.65 5.26 0.97
N THR A 114 -3.58 5.38 1.91
CA THR A 114 -5.00 5.67 1.60
C THR A 114 -5.15 7.06 0.99
N LYS A 115 -6.28 7.29 0.29
CA LYS A 115 -6.61 8.63 -0.21
C LYS A 115 -6.76 9.60 0.96
N GLY A 116 -6.08 10.75 0.91
CA GLY A 116 -6.25 11.82 1.89
C GLY A 116 -7.62 12.49 1.74
N ARG A 117 -8.26 12.79 2.86
CA ARG A 117 -9.57 13.47 2.93
C ARG A 117 -9.52 14.73 3.79
N GLY A 118 -8.32 15.14 4.21
CA GLY A 118 -8.10 16.31 5.02
C GLY A 118 -8.73 16.20 6.41
N PHE A 119 -9.03 17.34 7.02
CA PHE A 119 -9.74 17.39 8.29
C PHE A 119 -11.22 17.04 8.06
N SER A 120 -11.68 15.96 8.65
CA SER A 120 -13.01 15.40 8.44
C SER A 120 -13.80 15.33 9.73
N GLY A 121 -15.12 15.58 9.65
CA GLY A 121 -16.04 15.44 10.76
C GLY A 121 -16.22 13.96 11.18
N THR A 122 -16.80 13.76 12.35
CA THR A 122 -16.99 12.44 12.96
C THR A 122 -17.81 11.49 12.10
N ILE A 123 -18.81 12.00 11.41
CA ILE A 123 -19.69 11.20 10.55
C ILE A 123 -18.87 10.55 9.40
N GLN A 124 -18.06 11.35 8.73
CA GLN A 124 -17.24 10.84 7.62
C GLN A 124 -16.06 9.97 8.10
N ARG A 125 -15.42 10.37 9.21
CA ARG A 125 -14.24 9.70 9.73
C ARG A 125 -14.54 8.40 10.45
N TRP A 126 -15.63 8.36 11.18
CA TRP A 126 -15.94 7.26 12.11
C TRP A 126 -17.29 6.60 11.88
N ASN A 127 -18.03 7.01 10.86
CA ASN A 127 -19.39 6.52 10.57
C ASN A 127 -20.37 6.71 11.76
N THR A 128 -20.24 7.81 12.51
CA THR A 128 -21.20 8.12 13.55
C THR A 128 -22.54 8.55 12.95
N ALA A 129 -23.63 8.32 13.67
CA ALA A 129 -24.94 8.77 13.24
C ALA A 129 -25.02 10.30 13.13
N ARG A 130 -25.76 10.81 12.15
CA ARG A 130 -26.13 12.22 12.05
C ARG A 130 -27.33 12.52 12.95
N GLY A 131 -27.50 13.77 13.34
CA GLY A 131 -28.70 14.24 14.01
C GLY A 131 -29.93 14.29 13.06
N PRO A 132 -31.14 14.52 13.62
CA PRO A 132 -32.36 14.67 12.82
C PRO A 132 -32.25 15.81 11.82
N MET A 133 -32.79 15.62 10.61
CA MET A 133 -32.79 16.64 9.56
C MET A 133 -34.13 17.38 9.46
N ALA A 134 -35.11 16.98 10.27
CA ALA A 134 -36.46 17.56 10.33
C ALA A 134 -36.83 17.82 11.79
N HIS A 135 -38.10 18.13 12.05
CA HIS A 135 -38.67 18.41 13.40
C HIS A 135 -37.99 19.56 14.12
N GLY A 136 -37.53 20.60 13.39
CA GLY A 136 -36.90 21.80 13.97
C GLY A 136 -35.52 21.62 14.56
N SER A 137 -34.88 20.45 14.34
CA SER A 137 -33.53 20.23 14.85
C SER A 137 -32.51 21.10 14.11
N GLY A 138 -31.71 21.88 14.82
CA GLY A 138 -30.53 22.58 14.32
C GLY A 138 -29.25 21.72 14.41
N TYR A 139 -29.32 20.56 15.04
CA TYR A 139 -28.17 19.68 15.24
C TYR A 139 -28.10 18.59 14.18
N HIS A 140 -27.35 18.83 13.11
CA HIS A 140 -27.29 17.91 11.98
C HIS A 140 -26.05 17.03 11.92
N ARG A 141 -24.85 17.64 12.04
CA ARG A 141 -23.56 16.97 11.84
C ARG A 141 -22.58 17.18 13.02
N GLY A 142 -23.09 17.47 14.19
CA GLY A 142 -22.28 17.68 15.39
C GLY A 142 -21.66 16.37 15.92
N VAL A 143 -20.78 16.52 16.90
CA VAL A 143 -20.02 15.40 17.48
C VAL A 143 -20.88 14.52 18.39
N GLY A 144 -21.94 15.09 18.98
CA GLY A 144 -22.75 14.47 20.00
C GLY A 144 -22.15 14.60 21.41
N SER A 145 -22.68 13.84 22.36
CA SER A 145 -22.19 13.83 23.74
C SER A 145 -20.70 13.41 23.79
N LEU A 146 -19.95 14.14 24.63
CA LEU A 146 -18.52 13.84 24.84
C LEU A 146 -18.29 12.91 26.04
N SER A 147 -19.30 12.58 26.82
CA SER A 147 -19.33 11.64 27.95
C SER A 147 -20.09 12.25 29.14
N SER A 148 -19.89 11.67 30.32
CA SER A 148 -20.46 12.12 31.61
C SER A 148 -19.95 13.52 31.99
N ASN A 149 -20.65 14.17 32.92
CA ASN A 149 -20.38 15.55 33.34
C ASN A 149 -19.32 15.62 34.46
N SER A 150 -19.75 15.78 35.71
CA SER A 150 -18.85 16.06 36.84
C SER A 150 -17.93 14.90 37.22
N ASP A 151 -18.35 13.69 36.97
CA ASP A 151 -17.53 12.48 37.13
C ASP A 151 -17.50 11.67 35.80
N PRO A 152 -16.37 11.52 35.16
CA PRO A 152 -14.96 11.76 35.53
C PRO A 152 -14.43 13.16 35.21
N SER A 153 -15.26 14.15 34.88
CA SER A 153 -14.91 15.54 34.55
C SER A 153 -13.88 15.69 33.43
N ARG A 154 -13.82 14.73 32.52
CA ARG A 154 -12.92 14.70 31.37
C ARG A 154 -13.50 13.89 30.22
N VAL A 155 -13.00 14.13 29.03
CA VAL A 155 -13.22 13.25 27.86
C VAL A 155 -12.19 12.12 27.86
N PHE A 156 -12.64 10.88 27.76
CA PHE A 156 -11.74 9.73 27.74
C PHE A 156 -10.87 9.68 26.48
N LYS A 157 -9.69 9.05 26.61
CA LYS A 157 -8.83 8.72 25.47
C LYS A 157 -9.60 7.86 24.46
N ASN A 158 -9.20 7.93 23.19
CA ASN A 158 -9.83 7.19 22.08
C ASN A 158 -11.28 7.60 21.76
N LYS A 159 -11.81 8.72 22.32
CA LYS A 159 -13.09 9.26 21.88
C LYS A 159 -13.01 9.64 20.39
N LYS A 160 -13.97 9.14 19.62
CA LYS A 160 -14.08 9.42 18.18
C LYS A 160 -14.43 10.88 17.93
N MET A 161 -13.47 11.66 17.43
CA MET A 161 -13.59 13.09 17.19
C MET A 161 -13.19 13.46 15.76
N PRO A 162 -13.53 14.68 15.26
CA PRO A 162 -13.02 15.20 14.00
C PRO A 162 -11.50 15.20 13.99
N GLY A 163 -10.91 15.15 12.81
CA GLY A 163 -9.47 15.23 12.62
C GLY A 163 -9.04 14.79 11.24
N GLN A 164 -7.74 14.68 11.03
CA GLN A 164 -7.16 14.19 9.78
C GLN A 164 -7.70 12.80 9.46
N TYR A 165 -8.17 12.62 8.22
CA TYR A 165 -8.67 11.36 7.70
C TYR A 165 -7.96 10.99 6.40
N GLY A 166 -7.56 9.73 6.30
CA GLY A 166 -6.80 9.24 5.17
C GLY A 166 -5.35 9.75 5.14
N ALA A 167 -4.67 9.51 4.03
CA ALA A 167 -3.22 9.66 3.86
C ALA A 167 -2.40 8.81 4.86
N GLU A 168 -2.98 7.73 5.35
CA GLU A 168 -2.40 6.80 6.31
C GLU A 168 -1.88 5.56 5.58
N ARG A 169 -0.78 4.99 6.08
CA ARG A 169 -0.27 3.71 5.63
C ARG A 169 -1.17 2.59 6.16
N VAL A 170 -1.78 1.85 5.24
CA VAL A 170 -2.70 0.74 5.56
C VAL A 170 -2.25 -0.51 4.81
N THR A 171 -2.39 -1.67 5.46
CA THR A 171 -2.18 -2.98 4.86
C THR A 171 -3.53 -3.69 4.75
N ILE A 172 -3.89 -4.09 3.54
CA ILE A 172 -5.02 -5.00 3.31
C ILE A 172 -4.43 -6.39 3.16
N GLN A 173 -4.84 -7.28 4.04
CA GLN A 173 -4.29 -8.63 4.16
C GLN A 173 -5.12 -9.64 3.38
N ASN A 174 -4.48 -10.75 3.02
CA ASN A 174 -5.10 -11.97 2.48
C ASN A 174 -5.94 -11.71 1.22
N LEU A 175 -5.38 -10.97 0.26
CA LEU A 175 -5.99 -10.78 -1.05
C LEU A 175 -5.48 -11.85 -2.01
N GLU A 176 -6.37 -12.38 -2.84
CA GLU A 176 -6.07 -13.40 -3.85
C GLU A 176 -5.60 -12.73 -5.16
N ILE A 177 -4.55 -13.27 -5.78
CA ILE A 177 -4.12 -12.89 -7.13
C ILE A 177 -4.97 -13.67 -8.13
N ALA A 178 -5.83 -12.97 -8.84
CA ALA A 178 -6.72 -13.61 -9.83
C ALA A 178 -6.00 -13.96 -11.14
N ARG A 179 -5.01 -13.15 -11.55
CA ARG A 179 -4.23 -13.38 -12.78
C ARG A 179 -2.90 -12.64 -12.73
N VAL A 180 -1.87 -13.25 -13.33
CA VAL A 180 -0.56 -12.65 -13.57
C VAL A 180 -0.33 -12.52 -15.07
N ASP A 181 0.09 -11.35 -15.53
CA ASP A 181 0.51 -11.08 -16.90
C ASP A 181 2.00 -10.69 -16.88
N ALA A 182 2.85 -11.70 -17.08
CA ALA A 182 4.29 -11.52 -17.06
C ALA A 182 4.82 -10.64 -18.20
N TYR A 183 4.16 -10.65 -19.35
CA TYR A 183 4.57 -9.86 -20.51
C TYR A 183 4.43 -8.36 -20.27
N ARG A 184 3.35 -7.95 -19.60
CA ARG A 184 3.04 -6.54 -19.28
C ARG A 184 3.43 -6.14 -17.86
N ASN A 185 4.00 -7.05 -17.09
CA ASN A 185 4.27 -6.87 -15.64
C ASN A 185 3.03 -6.45 -14.83
N LEU A 186 1.88 -7.09 -15.11
CA LEU A 186 0.63 -6.77 -14.42
C LEU A 186 0.23 -7.88 -13.46
N LEU A 187 -0.20 -7.46 -12.27
CA LEU A 187 -0.89 -8.30 -11.30
C LEU A 187 -2.35 -7.85 -11.18
N LEU A 188 -3.27 -8.78 -11.35
CA LEU A 188 -4.70 -8.58 -11.14
C LEU A 188 -5.05 -9.15 -9.76
N ILE A 189 -5.26 -8.26 -8.79
CA ILE A 189 -5.54 -8.62 -7.40
C ILE A 189 -7.05 -8.47 -7.17
N LYS A 190 -7.69 -9.50 -6.66
CA LYS A 190 -9.13 -9.55 -6.36
C LYS A 190 -9.49 -8.54 -5.28
N GLY A 191 -10.43 -7.67 -5.58
CA GLY A 191 -10.95 -6.66 -4.66
C GLY A 191 -10.22 -5.31 -4.73
N GLY A 192 -10.41 -4.50 -3.70
CA GLY A 192 -9.86 -3.15 -3.59
C GLY A 192 -8.51 -3.13 -2.87
N ILE A 193 -7.59 -2.28 -3.32
CA ILE A 193 -6.31 -2.01 -2.65
C ILE A 193 -6.21 -0.54 -2.25
N PRO A 194 -5.40 -0.19 -1.24
CA PRO A 194 -5.30 1.18 -0.75
C PRO A 194 -4.74 2.14 -1.81
N GLY A 195 -5.13 3.39 -1.71
CA GLY A 195 -4.61 4.49 -2.51
C GLY A 195 -5.42 4.88 -3.74
N ALA A 196 -5.01 5.97 -4.36
CA ALA A 196 -5.57 6.49 -5.60
C ALA A 196 -4.97 5.76 -6.82
N LYS A 197 -5.53 5.99 -8.01
CA LYS A 197 -4.88 5.63 -9.27
C LYS A 197 -3.51 6.31 -9.35
N GLY A 198 -2.48 5.56 -9.73
CA GLY A 198 -1.10 6.04 -9.77
C GLY A 198 -0.34 5.96 -8.44
N SER A 199 -0.95 5.53 -7.34
CA SER A 199 -0.26 5.38 -6.05
C SER A 199 0.67 4.18 -6.03
N LEU A 200 1.78 4.33 -5.27
CA LEU A 200 2.71 3.26 -4.98
C LEU A 200 2.08 2.27 -3.99
N VAL A 201 2.28 0.98 -4.26
CA VAL A 201 1.88 -0.11 -3.38
C VAL A 201 3.04 -1.10 -3.23
N VAL A 202 3.12 -1.75 -2.09
CA VAL A 202 4.05 -2.85 -1.84
C VAL A 202 3.21 -4.10 -1.66
N ILE A 203 3.44 -5.09 -2.51
CA ILE A 203 2.76 -6.38 -2.51
C ILE A 203 3.71 -7.38 -1.86
N LYS A 204 3.21 -8.12 -0.89
CA LYS A 204 3.97 -9.10 -0.11
C LYS A 204 3.18 -10.39 -0.04
N GLN A 205 3.88 -11.51 0.08
CA GLN A 205 3.25 -12.78 0.42
C GLN A 205 2.45 -12.63 1.71
N SER A 206 1.23 -13.16 1.74
CA SER A 206 0.41 -13.14 2.96
C SER A 206 1.03 -13.99 4.07
N ILE A 207 0.83 -13.50 5.31
CA ILE A 207 1.22 -14.24 6.52
C ILE A 207 0.09 -15.19 6.95
N LYS A 208 -1.16 -14.90 6.51
CA LYS A 208 -2.37 -15.62 6.95
C LYS A 208 -2.94 -16.59 5.93
N GLY A 209 -2.34 -16.71 4.77
CA GLY A 209 -2.80 -17.57 3.68
C GLY A 209 -1.94 -18.76 3.45
#